data_324f150309715936291cb82be2dd13bb
#
_entry.id   324f150309715936291cb82be2dd13bb
#
_cell.length_a   1.000
_cell.length_b   1.000
_cell.length_c   1.000
_cell.angle_alpha   90.00
_cell.angle_beta   90.00
_cell.angle_gamma   90.00
#
_symmetry.space_group_name_H-M   'P 1'
#
loop_
_entity.id
_entity.type
_entity.pdbx_description
1 polymer ?
#
loop_
_entity_poly.entity_id
_entity_poly.type
_entity_poly.pdbx_seq_one_letter_code
_entity_poly.pdbx_strand_id
1 'polypeptide(L)'
;MNIVKTLGHYIYLAQWFARARFLGRRAPLQTVLFITDKCNLRCKHCSVYGSTGYKQRAFEDIVADMRYSYELGSRFIDLEGGEPTLWKEDGRTINDLIDAAMEIGFFSVTVTTNAQQDFSWIRPQSIWVSMDGVGEYHDRIRGEGSFARLEENIRTSGFKHICVNMVVNALNYESLDAAMEYAKSNPAIEQISLNFHTPSPGTEYLMLPPEKKAELIDKVLAYKKKGYPIMNSRSGLKLMKRNALGEIKLGKECFVTNFIYTDGSRSLCLGYGTEQCRVCGFCMAGEMASVWHFKPDTILAGFQLRM
;
A
#
# COMPACT_ATOMS: atom_id res chain seq x y z
N MET A 1 -5.93 13.24 -20.50
CA MET A 1 -6.48 11.88 -20.23
C MET A 1 -7.44 11.49 -21.35
N ASN A 2 -7.29 10.34 -22.00
CA ASN A 2 -8.15 9.94 -23.12
C ASN A 2 -9.47 9.37 -22.56
N ILE A 3 -10.59 10.07 -22.81
CA ILE A 3 -11.93 9.73 -22.29
C ILE A 3 -12.32 8.29 -22.63
N VAL A 4 -11.98 7.80 -23.83
CA VAL A 4 -12.31 6.44 -24.28
C VAL A 4 -11.56 5.39 -23.45
N LYS A 5 -10.28 5.64 -23.14
CA LYS A 5 -9.46 4.75 -22.29
C LYS A 5 -10.03 4.70 -20.87
N THR A 6 -10.39 5.84 -20.31
CA THR A 6 -10.98 5.94 -18.97
C THR A 6 -12.33 5.21 -18.89
N LEU A 7 -13.20 5.37 -19.88
CA LEU A 7 -14.47 4.62 -19.94
C LEU A 7 -14.25 3.11 -20.00
N GLY A 8 -13.26 2.65 -20.76
CA GLY A 8 -12.87 1.23 -20.82
C GLY A 8 -12.44 0.68 -19.44
N HIS A 9 -11.70 1.47 -18.65
CA HIS A 9 -11.33 1.08 -17.29
C HIS A 9 -12.56 0.92 -16.39
N TYR A 10 -13.51 1.87 -16.40
CA TYR A 10 -14.74 1.76 -15.61
C TYR A 10 -15.58 0.54 -16.01
N ILE A 11 -15.74 0.28 -17.31
CA ILE A 11 -16.45 -0.92 -17.80
C ILE A 11 -15.78 -2.18 -17.28
N TYR A 12 -14.44 -2.28 -17.35
CA TYR A 12 -13.71 -3.43 -16.83
C TYR A 12 -13.96 -3.62 -15.32
N LEU A 13 -13.86 -2.56 -14.53
CA LEU A 13 -14.06 -2.61 -13.07
C LEU A 13 -15.49 -3.06 -12.72
N ALA A 14 -16.49 -2.54 -13.42
CA ALA A 14 -17.89 -2.95 -13.23
C ALA A 14 -18.09 -4.43 -13.57
N GLN A 15 -17.55 -4.90 -14.71
CA GLN A 15 -17.59 -6.30 -15.11
C GLN A 15 -16.84 -7.21 -14.14
N TRP A 16 -15.64 -6.81 -13.69
CA TRP A 16 -14.86 -7.55 -12.70
C TRP A 16 -15.67 -7.73 -11.42
N PHE A 17 -16.23 -6.62 -10.90
CA PHE A 17 -17.06 -6.66 -9.69
C PHE A 17 -18.29 -7.55 -9.85
N ALA A 18 -19.02 -7.43 -10.96
CA ALA A 18 -20.20 -8.25 -11.23
C ALA A 18 -19.86 -9.75 -11.32
N ARG A 19 -18.77 -10.10 -12.00
CA ARG A 19 -18.30 -11.50 -12.11
C ARG A 19 -17.89 -12.05 -10.76
N ALA A 20 -17.15 -11.29 -9.97
CA ALA A 20 -16.68 -11.72 -8.66
C ALA A 20 -17.86 -11.85 -7.67
N ARG A 21 -18.78 -10.87 -7.65
CA ARG A 21 -19.86 -10.77 -6.66
C ARG A 21 -21.03 -11.69 -6.95
N PHE A 22 -21.44 -11.82 -8.22
CA PHE A 22 -22.66 -12.53 -8.61
C PHE A 22 -22.39 -13.88 -9.29
N LEU A 23 -21.23 -14.05 -9.95
CA LEU A 23 -20.89 -15.29 -10.65
C LEU A 23 -19.84 -16.12 -9.92
N GLY A 24 -19.35 -15.67 -8.76
CA GLY A 24 -18.34 -16.39 -7.96
C GLY A 24 -16.95 -16.47 -8.62
N ARG A 25 -16.71 -15.74 -9.72
CA ARG A 25 -15.43 -15.73 -10.45
C ARG A 25 -14.46 -14.76 -9.78
N ARG A 26 -13.76 -15.26 -8.77
CA ARG A 26 -12.79 -14.48 -7.99
C ARG A 26 -11.46 -14.40 -8.74
N ALA A 27 -11.06 -13.20 -9.12
CA ALA A 27 -9.79 -12.90 -9.77
C ALA A 27 -9.14 -11.71 -9.08
N PRO A 28 -7.79 -11.62 -9.02
CA PRO A 28 -7.14 -10.44 -8.47
C PRO A 28 -7.42 -9.23 -9.36
N LEU A 29 -7.52 -8.06 -8.74
CA LEU A 29 -7.61 -6.77 -9.42
C LEU A 29 -6.28 -6.02 -9.34
N GLN A 30 -5.51 -6.29 -8.29
CA GLN A 30 -4.24 -5.67 -7.98
C GLN A 30 -3.16 -6.74 -7.78
N THR A 31 -1.96 -6.45 -8.27
CA THR A 31 -0.76 -7.24 -7.96
C THR A 31 0.21 -6.37 -7.19
N VAL A 32 0.76 -6.90 -6.11
CA VAL A 32 1.92 -6.36 -5.39
C VAL A 32 3.12 -7.21 -5.76
N LEU A 33 4.10 -6.62 -6.43
CA LEU A 33 5.24 -7.32 -6.99
C LEU A 33 6.54 -6.85 -6.32
N PHE A 34 7.15 -7.76 -5.54
CA PHE A 34 8.44 -7.51 -4.90
C PHE A 34 9.56 -7.76 -5.90
N ILE A 35 10.21 -6.68 -6.37
CA ILE A 35 11.23 -6.74 -7.42
C ILE A 35 12.64 -6.94 -6.87
N THR A 36 12.87 -6.64 -5.58
CA THR A 36 14.16 -6.76 -4.90
C THR A 36 13.98 -6.83 -3.39
N ASP A 37 14.86 -7.57 -2.70
CA ASP A 37 14.98 -7.53 -1.23
C ASP A 37 16.02 -6.50 -0.77
N LYS A 38 16.78 -5.89 -1.71
CA LYS A 38 17.77 -4.87 -1.40
C LYS A 38 17.10 -3.63 -0.83
N CYS A 39 17.55 -3.17 0.32
CA CYS A 39 17.05 -1.96 0.99
C CYS A 39 18.18 -1.20 1.65
N ASN A 40 18.07 0.12 1.68
CA ASN A 40 18.97 1.02 2.41
C ASN A 40 18.53 1.30 3.84
N LEU A 41 17.42 0.69 4.30
CA LEU A 41 16.92 0.77 5.68
C LEU A 41 16.75 -0.63 6.30
N ARG A 42 16.62 -0.65 7.64
CA ARG A 42 16.33 -1.82 8.47
C ARG A 42 15.21 -1.51 9.46
N CYS A 43 14.02 -1.24 8.91
CA CYS A 43 12.87 -0.81 9.72
C CYS A 43 12.43 -1.91 10.69
N LYS A 44 12.11 -1.54 11.93
CA LYS A 44 11.76 -2.49 13.01
C LYS A 44 10.50 -3.34 12.73
N HIS A 45 9.59 -2.85 11.90
CA HIS A 45 8.34 -3.54 11.53
C HIS A 45 8.40 -4.24 10.17
N CYS A 46 9.56 -4.25 9.51
CA CYS A 46 9.68 -4.76 8.15
C CYS A 46 9.55 -6.28 8.12
N SER A 47 8.59 -6.78 7.33
CA SER A 47 8.40 -8.21 7.10
C SER A 47 9.18 -8.75 5.90
N VAL A 48 9.78 -7.87 5.09
CA VAL A 48 10.51 -8.22 3.86
C VAL A 48 12.01 -8.31 4.11
N TYR A 49 12.55 -7.39 4.93
CA TYR A 49 13.98 -7.34 5.17
C TYR A 49 14.49 -8.58 5.90
N GLY A 50 15.51 -9.22 5.31
CA GLY A 50 16.17 -10.39 5.91
C GLY A 50 15.40 -11.71 5.77
N SER A 51 14.24 -11.72 5.10
CA SER A 51 13.44 -12.93 4.95
C SER A 51 14.06 -13.97 4.01
N THR A 52 14.82 -13.53 2.98
CA THR A 52 15.33 -14.42 1.92
C THR A 52 16.79 -14.17 1.53
N GLY A 53 17.47 -13.22 2.18
CA GLY A 53 18.76 -12.72 1.74
C GLY A 53 18.64 -11.79 0.52
N TYR A 54 19.76 -11.19 0.11
CA TYR A 54 19.79 -10.25 -1.02
C TYR A 54 19.44 -10.94 -2.34
N LYS A 55 18.17 -10.95 -2.68
CA LYS A 55 17.71 -11.37 -4.00
C LYS A 55 17.24 -10.13 -4.76
N GLN A 56 17.77 -9.97 -5.95
CA GLN A 56 17.26 -9.05 -6.95
C GLN A 56 16.74 -9.89 -8.10
N ARG A 57 15.53 -9.61 -8.54
CA ARG A 57 14.92 -10.35 -9.65
C ARG A 57 15.44 -9.81 -10.98
N ALA A 58 15.58 -10.70 -11.96
CA ALA A 58 15.90 -10.33 -13.32
C ALA A 58 14.71 -9.61 -13.99
N PHE A 59 14.98 -8.70 -14.92
CA PHE A 59 13.95 -7.95 -15.65
C PHE A 59 12.93 -8.88 -16.32
N GLU A 60 13.42 -9.89 -17.03
CA GLU A 60 12.56 -10.82 -17.77
C GLU A 60 11.63 -11.63 -16.85
N ASP A 61 12.10 -12.02 -15.67
CA ASP A 61 11.29 -12.72 -14.68
C ASP A 61 10.19 -11.81 -14.10
N ILE A 62 10.52 -10.53 -13.84
CA ILE A 62 9.56 -9.53 -13.39
C ILE A 62 8.48 -9.31 -14.45
N VAL A 63 8.88 -9.14 -15.71
CA VAL A 63 7.96 -8.93 -16.83
C VAL A 63 7.07 -10.17 -17.07
N ALA A 64 7.63 -11.37 -16.91
CA ALA A 64 6.85 -12.61 -17.00
C ALA A 64 5.76 -12.66 -15.91
N ASP A 65 6.07 -12.28 -14.67
CA ASP A 65 5.08 -12.20 -13.58
C ASP A 65 4.07 -11.07 -13.78
N MET A 66 4.44 -9.96 -14.40
CA MET A 66 3.50 -8.91 -14.81
C MET A 66 2.48 -9.46 -15.82
N ARG A 67 2.93 -10.17 -16.86
CA ARG A 67 2.05 -10.80 -17.86
C ARG A 67 1.13 -11.82 -17.22
N TYR A 68 1.67 -12.72 -16.40
CA TYR A 68 0.89 -13.67 -15.62
C TYR A 68 -0.20 -12.99 -14.80
N SER A 69 0.15 -11.93 -14.08
CA SER A 69 -0.80 -11.18 -13.24
C SER A 69 -1.89 -10.49 -14.06
N TYR A 70 -1.53 -9.95 -15.21
CA TYR A 70 -2.48 -9.33 -16.14
C TYR A 70 -3.48 -10.34 -16.71
N GLU A 71 -3.02 -11.54 -17.06
CA GLU A 71 -3.84 -12.66 -17.54
C GLU A 71 -4.79 -13.18 -16.47
N LEU A 72 -4.35 -13.19 -15.18
CA LEU A 72 -5.24 -13.50 -14.04
C LEU A 72 -6.37 -12.50 -13.85
N GLY A 73 -6.21 -11.27 -14.35
CA GLY A 73 -7.21 -10.22 -14.22
C GLY A 73 -6.73 -8.94 -13.53
N SER A 74 -5.50 -8.90 -13.01
CA SER A 74 -4.95 -7.68 -12.40
C SER A 74 -4.86 -6.55 -13.43
N ARG A 75 -5.22 -5.36 -13.00
CA ARG A 75 -5.14 -4.12 -13.80
C ARG A 75 -4.40 -3.02 -13.09
N PHE A 76 -4.10 -3.21 -11.83
CA PHE A 76 -3.25 -2.33 -11.03
C PHE A 76 -2.05 -3.13 -10.56
N ILE A 77 -0.87 -2.52 -10.61
CA ILE A 77 0.36 -3.15 -10.14
C ILE A 77 1.13 -2.17 -9.25
N ASP A 78 1.58 -2.68 -8.12
CA ASP A 78 2.41 -1.98 -7.16
C ASP A 78 3.81 -2.61 -7.21
N LEU A 79 4.81 -1.84 -7.62
CA LEU A 79 6.21 -2.25 -7.59
C LEU A 79 6.77 -1.93 -6.21
N GLU A 80 7.08 -2.97 -5.48
CA GLU A 80 7.57 -2.93 -4.11
C GLU A 80 8.83 -3.77 -3.95
N GLY A 81 9.30 -3.92 -2.72
CA GLY A 81 10.46 -4.74 -2.39
C GLY A 81 11.07 -4.33 -1.08
N GLY A 82 12.39 -4.43 -0.97
CA GLY A 82 13.15 -3.72 0.04
C GLY A 82 13.00 -2.21 -0.21
N GLU A 83 13.76 -1.69 -1.19
CA GLU A 83 13.56 -0.35 -1.76
C GLU A 83 13.60 -0.47 -3.29
N PRO A 84 12.46 -0.33 -3.97
CA PRO A 84 12.38 -0.59 -5.40
C PRO A 84 13.19 0.38 -6.26
N THR A 85 13.46 1.60 -5.79
CA THR A 85 14.29 2.58 -6.51
C THR A 85 15.78 2.16 -6.58
N LEU A 86 16.19 1.15 -5.81
CA LEU A 86 17.53 0.58 -5.86
C LEU A 86 17.67 -0.53 -6.92
N TRP A 87 16.56 -0.97 -7.52
CA TRP A 87 16.62 -2.02 -8.54
C TRP A 87 17.30 -1.52 -9.80
N LYS A 88 18.31 -2.25 -10.27
CA LYS A 88 19.07 -1.96 -11.51
C LYS A 88 19.59 -3.25 -12.11
N GLU A 89 19.49 -3.40 -13.43
CA GLU A 89 20.02 -4.54 -14.18
C GLU A 89 20.46 -4.11 -15.57
N ASP A 90 21.71 -4.30 -15.92
CA ASP A 90 22.27 -4.04 -17.27
C ASP A 90 21.89 -2.67 -17.85
N GLY A 91 21.96 -1.63 -17.01
CA GLY A 91 21.59 -0.27 -17.37
C GLY A 91 20.10 0.05 -17.25
N ARG A 92 19.24 -0.96 -17.07
CA ARG A 92 17.81 -0.79 -16.80
C ARG A 92 17.57 -0.33 -15.38
N THR A 93 16.46 0.37 -15.17
CA THR A 93 16.01 0.92 -13.89
C THR A 93 14.54 0.57 -13.66
N ILE A 94 13.99 1.00 -12.55
CA ILE A 94 12.56 0.84 -12.26
C ILE A 94 11.66 1.49 -13.34
N ASN A 95 12.14 2.52 -14.07
CA ASN A 95 11.37 3.11 -15.15
C ASN A 95 11.12 2.13 -16.30
N ASP A 96 12.08 1.26 -16.61
CA ASP A 96 11.92 0.23 -17.64
C ASP A 96 10.84 -0.79 -17.24
N LEU A 97 10.75 -1.09 -15.94
CA LEU A 97 9.67 -1.94 -15.40
C LEU A 97 8.31 -1.24 -15.43
N ILE A 98 8.26 0.06 -15.13
CA ILE A 98 7.04 0.88 -15.24
C ILE A 98 6.55 0.89 -16.69
N ASP A 99 7.45 1.16 -17.62
CA ASP A 99 7.13 1.21 -19.06
C ASP A 99 6.63 -0.17 -19.53
N ALA A 100 7.29 -1.27 -19.17
CA ALA A 100 6.86 -2.63 -19.51
C ALA A 100 5.46 -2.96 -18.95
N ALA A 101 5.15 -2.58 -17.71
CA ALA A 101 3.82 -2.78 -17.13
C ALA A 101 2.73 -1.98 -17.88
N MET A 102 3.04 -0.75 -18.28
CA MET A 102 2.11 0.07 -19.08
C MET A 102 1.90 -0.49 -20.48
N GLU A 103 2.94 -1.04 -21.12
CA GLU A 103 2.87 -1.71 -22.42
C GLU A 103 2.04 -3.00 -22.36
N ILE A 104 2.13 -3.76 -21.26
CA ILE A 104 1.29 -4.96 -21.02
C ILE A 104 -0.19 -4.55 -20.92
N GLY A 105 -0.48 -3.32 -20.47
CA GLY A 105 -1.85 -2.78 -20.43
C GLY A 105 -2.39 -2.57 -19.02
N PHE A 106 -1.57 -2.55 -17.98
CA PHE A 106 -2.01 -2.15 -16.64
C PHE A 106 -2.58 -0.73 -16.68
N PHE A 107 -3.62 -0.50 -15.87
CA PHE A 107 -4.26 0.81 -15.81
C PHE A 107 -3.41 1.83 -15.07
N SER A 108 -2.70 1.37 -14.05
CA SER A 108 -1.82 2.19 -13.23
C SER A 108 -0.69 1.33 -12.65
N VAL A 109 0.49 1.92 -12.60
CA VAL A 109 1.67 1.40 -11.91
C VAL A 109 1.95 2.29 -10.72
N THR A 110 1.97 1.71 -9.53
CA THR A 110 2.35 2.37 -8.28
C THR A 110 3.78 1.99 -7.93
N VAL A 111 4.54 2.94 -7.40
CA VAL A 111 5.82 2.68 -6.75
C VAL A 111 5.73 3.11 -5.29
N THR A 112 6.10 2.21 -4.38
CA THR A 112 6.20 2.52 -2.94
C THR A 112 7.67 2.66 -2.56
N THR A 113 8.09 3.85 -2.14
CA THR A 113 9.47 4.15 -1.74
C THR A 113 9.57 4.56 -0.29
N ASN A 114 10.72 4.30 0.33
CA ASN A 114 11.06 4.83 1.65
C ASN A 114 11.58 6.29 1.61
N ALA A 115 11.74 6.85 0.42
CA ALA A 115 12.20 8.21 0.16
C ALA A 115 13.56 8.57 0.82
N GLN A 116 14.46 7.59 0.98
CA GLN A 116 15.80 7.84 1.52
C GLN A 116 16.83 8.22 0.45
N GLN A 117 16.43 8.22 -0.80
CA GLN A 117 17.20 8.72 -1.93
C GLN A 117 16.32 9.62 -2.77
N ASP A 118 16.94 10.43 -3.64
CA ASP A 118 16.21 11.16 -4.66
C ASP A 118 15.39 10.19 -5.52
N PHE A 119 14.11 10.48 -5.63
CA PHE A 119 13.16 9.73 -6.45
C PHE A 119 12.47 10.60 -7.50
N SER A 120 12.96 11.82 -7.73
CA SER A 120 12.42 12.77 -8.73
C SER A 120 12.45 12.24 -10.16
N TRP A 121 13.32 11.28 -10.42
CA TRP A 121 13.58 10.70 -11.75
C TRP A 121 12.67 9.54 -12.14
N ILE A 122 11.91 8.96 -11.18
CA ILE A 122 10.98 7.86 -11.48
C ILE A 122 9.67 8.40 -12.07
N ARG A 123 8.97 7.58 -12.86
CA ARG A 123 7.78 8.02 -13.62
C ARG A 123 6.56 7.12 -13.43
N PRO A 124 6.18 6.74 -12.20
CA PRO A 124 4.98 5.95 -11.97
C PRO A 124 3.71 6.79 -12.17
N GLN A 125 2.57 6.14 -12.37
CA GLN A 125 1.26 6.79 -12.38
C GLN A 125 0.82 7.16 -10.96
N SER A 126 1.32 6.45 -9.94
CA SER A 126 1.07 6.73 -8.52
C SER A 126 2.34 6.53 -7.71
N ILE A 127 2.63 7.45 -6.80
CA ILE A 127 3.79 7.37 -5.91
C ILE A 127 3.32 7.30 -4.45
N TRP A 128 3.83 6.32 -3.73
CA TRP A 128 3.60 6.16 -2.32
C TRP A 128 4.90 6.29 -1.55
N VAL A 129 4.85 7.07 -0.47
CA VAL A 129 5.99 7.27 0.42
C VAL A 129 5.68 6.70 1.79
N SER A 130 6.55 5.84 2.27
CA SER A 130 6.42 5.19 3.56
C SER A 130 6.82 6.14 4.69
N MET A 131 5.84 6.68 5.45
CA MET A 131 6.04 7.62 6.55
C MET A 131 5.41 7.09 7.83
N ASP A 132 6.21 6.73 8.84
CA ASP A 132 5.74 6.13 10.09
C ASP A 132 5.68 7.11 11.26
N GLY A 133 5.19 8.31 11.01
CA GLY A 133 5.11 9.41 11.98
C GLY A 133 5.96 10.60 11.56
N VAL A 134 6.09 11.57 12.44
CA VAL A 134 6.86 12.82 12.24
C VAL A 134 8.07 12.85 13.18
N GLY A 135 9.22 13.30 12.66
CA GLY A 135 10.45 13.44 13.41
C GLY A 135 10.91 12.14 14.06
N GLU A 136 11.19 12.20 15.35
CA GLU A 136 11.72 11.06 16.12
C GLU A 136 10.85 9.80 16.09
N TYR A 137 9.53 9.91 15.92
CA TYR A 137 8.65 8.76 15.85
C TYR A 137 8.86 7.95 14.56
N HIS A 138 9.12 8.63 13.46
CA HIS A 138 9.54 7.98 12.21
C HIS A 138 10.93 7.35 12.39
N ASP A 139 11.86 8.09 12.94
CA ASP A 139 13.25 7.66 13.15
C ASP A 139 13.34 6.43 14.08
N ARG A 140 12.51 6.36 15.11
CA ARG A 140 12.41 5.20 16.01
C ARG A 140 12.10 3.89 15.26
N ILE A 141 11.37 3.97 14.15
CA ILE A 141 10.99 2.81 13.33
C ILE A 141 12.00 2.56 12.21
N ARG A 142 12.43 3.61 11.52
CA ARG A 142 13.16 3.52 10.24
C ARG A 142 14.64 3.84 10.35
N GLY A 143 15.09 4.40 11.47
CA GLY A 143 16.47 4.76 11.74
C GLY A 143 16.67 6.26 11.85
N GLU A 144 17.68 6.65 12.61
CA GLU A 144 18.00 8.05 12.91
C GLU A 144 18.20 8.90 11.65
N GLY A 145 17.60 10.08 11.64
CA GLY A 145 17.66 11.05 10.54
C GLY A 145 16.90 10.64 9.28
N SER A 146 16.14 9.54 9.33
CA SER A 146 15.36 9.09 8.17
C SER A 146 14.19 10.01 7.86
N PHE A 147 13.59 10.65 8.86
CA PHE A 147 12.54 11.64 8.64
C PHE A 147 13.03 12.88 7.90
N ALA A 148 14.16 13.43 8.32
CA ALA A 148 14.74 14.61 7.68
C ALA A 148 15.07 14.36 6.19
N ARG A 149 15.62 13.17 5.88
CA ARG A 149 15.87 12.77 4.47
C ARG A 149 14.57 12.60 3.68
N LEU A 150 13.55 12.00 4.28
CA LEU A 150 12.24 11.85 3.66
C LEU A 150 11.63 13.23 3.32
N GLU A 151 11.64 14.18 4.28
CA GLU A 151 11.13 15.54 4.05
C GLU A 151 11.87 16.24 2.91
N GLU A 152 13.19 16.18 2.90
CA GLU A 152 14.00 16.80 1.86
C GLU A 152 13.73 16.18 0.49
N ASN A 153 13.64 14.84 0.41
CA ASN A 153 13.38 14.16 -0.85
C ASN A 153 11.94 14.38 -1.34
N ILE A 154 10.94 14.48 -0.46
CA ILE A 154 9.59 14.90 -0.86
C ILE A 154 9.63 16.32 -1.41
N ARG A 155 10.27 17.26 -0.72
CA ARG A 155 10.34 18.67 -1.10
C ARG A 155 11.01 18.89 -2.45
N THR A 156 12.04 18.11 -2.77
CA THR A 156 12.83 18.22 -4.00
C THR A 156 12.35 17.34 -5.15
N SER A 157 11.46 16.37 -4.89
CA SER A 157 11.01 15.38 -5.88
C SER A 157 10.23 15.97 -7.06
N GLY A 158 9.59 17.12 -6.87
CA GLY A 158 8.69 17.70 -7.88
C GLY A 158 7.32 17.05 -7.98
N PHE A 159 7.07 15.94 -7.28
CA PHE A 159 5.76 15.31 -7.22
C PHE A 159 4.75 16.18 -6.46
N LYS A 160 3.49 16.22 -6.92
CA LYS A 160 2.40 16.99 -6.30
C LYS A 160 1.23 16.15 -5.80
N HIS A 161 1.29 14.84 -6.01
CA HIS A 161 0.22 13.90 -5.67
C HIS A 161 0.78 12.67 -4.97
N ILE A 162 1.58 12.92 -3.92
CA ILE A 162 2.19 11.86 -3.11
C ILE A 162 1.13 11.30 -2.15
N CYS A 163 0.96 9.98 -2.15
CA CYS A 163 0.27 9.29 -1.07
C CYS A 163 1.29 8.87 -0.01
N VAL A 164 1.14 9.30 1.23
CA VAL A 164 1.95 8.78 2.34
C VAL A 164 1.24 7.62 3.00
N ASN A 165 2.00 6.59 3.38
CA ASN A 165 1.48 5.41 4.07
C ASN A 165 2.11 5.31 5.46
N MET A 166 1.28 5.29 6.51
CA MET A 166 1.69 5.15 7.90
C MET A 166 1.23 3.82 8.47
N VAL A 167 2.18 3.03 8.98
CA VAL A 167 1.87 1.83 9.77
C VAL A 167 1.90 2.18 11.25
N VAL A 168 0.72 2.39 11.82
CA VAL A 168 0.54 2.75 13.23
C VAL A 168 0.83 1.55 14.12
N ASN A 169 1.71 1.73 15.12
CA ASN A 169 2.18 0.69 16.02
C ASN A 169 2.50 1.25 17.42
N ALA A 170 2.94 0.41 18.34
CA ALA A 170 3.20 0.77 19.73
C ALA A 170 4.31 1.84 19.92
N LEU A 171 5.21 2.04 18.95
CA LEU A 171 6.30 3.01 19.05
C LEU A 171 5.97 4.36 18.42
N ASN A 172 4.90 4.47 17.61
CA ASN A 172 4.61 5.69 16.85
C ASN A 172 3.17 6.20 16.93
N TYR A 173 2.25 5.50 17.63
CA TYR A 173 0.82 5.89 17.65
C TYR A 173 0.60 7.30 18.21
N GLU A 174 1.48 7.79 19.07
CA GLU A 174 1.42 9.15 19.63
C GLU A 174 1.69 10.23 18.57
N SER A 175 2.39 9.90 17.50
CA SER A 175 2.63 10.80 16.37
C SER A 175 1.44 10.97 15.43
N LEU A 176 0.30 10.30 15.68
CA LEU A 176 -0.84 10.32 14.76
C LEU A 176 -1.32 11.75 14.46
N ASP A 177 -1.41 12.61 15.49
CA ASP A 177 -1.86 13.99 15.30
C ASP A 177 -0.89 14.80 14.45
N ALA A 178 0.39 14.69 14.76
CA ALA A 178 1.45 15.35 13.99
C ALA A 178 1.49 14.85 12.53
N ALA A 179 1.27 13.55 12.31
CA ALA A 179 1.21 12.98 10.96
C ALA A 179 0.00 13.49 10.16
N MET A 180 -1.16 13.68 10.82
CA MET A 180 -2.34 14.27 10.18
C MET A 180 -2.10 15.73 9.78
N GLU A 181 -1.52 16.53 10.67
CA GLU A 181 -1.20 17.94 10.38
C GLU A 181 -0.13 18.04 9.28
N TYR A 182 0.90 17.20 9.32
CA TYR A 182 1.93 17.16 8.30
C TYR A 182 1.34 16.84 6.91
N ALA A 183 0.51 15.82 6.81
CA ALA A 183 -0.13 15.45 5.55
C ALA A 183 -1.05 16.56 5.02
N LYS A 184 -1.75 17.28 5.91
CA LYS A 184 -2.64 18.37 5.52
C LYS A 184 -1.91 19.63 5.08
N SER A 185 -0.77 19.92 5.71
CA SER A 185 -0.01 21.17 5.48
C SER A 185 1.01 21.07 4.36
N ASN A 186 1.44 19.85 4.00
CA ASN A 186 2.46 19.65 2.96
C ASN A 186 1.82 19.63 1.57
N PRO A 187 2.14 20.61 0.69
CA PRO A 187 1.49 20.75 -0.62
C PRO A 187 1.83 19.63 -1.62
N ALA A 188 2.86 18.83 -1.37
CA ALA A 188 3.22 17.67 -2.19
C ALA A 188 2.39 16.43 -1.84
N ILE A 189 1.78 16.39 -0.64
CA ILE A 189 1.02 15.25 -0.15
C ILE A 189 -0.46 15.43 -0.50
N GLU A 190 -0.99 14.52 -1.29
CA GLU A 190 -2.40 14.47 -1.63
C GLU A 190 -3.21 13.75 -0.56
N GLN A 191 -2.69 12.62 -0.06
CA GLN A 191 -3.41 11.77 0.88
C GLN A 191 -2.47 11.04 1.84
N ILE A 192 -3.02 10.69 3.01
CA ILE A 192 -2.41 9.76 3.95
C ILE A 192 -3.26 8.50 4.10
N SER A 193 -2.62 7.33 3.92
CA SER A 193 -3.18 6.02 4.20
C SER A 193 -2.71 5.51 5.56
N LEU A 194 -3.61 4.95 6.32
CA LEU A 194 -3.33 4.41 7.64
C LEU A 194 -3.53 2.90 7.65
N ASN A 195 -2.48 2.19 7.99
CA ASN A 195 -2.51 0.79 8.35
C ASN A 195 -2.17 0.65 9.84
N PHE A 196 -2.54 -0.46 10.45
CA PHE A 196 -2.06 -0.82 11.78
C PHE A 196 -1.12 -2.00 11.67
N HIS A 197 -0.11 -2.04 12.52
CA HIS A 197 0.87 -3.11 12.47
C HIS A 197 0.20 -4.48 12.55
N THR A 198 0.54 -5.33 11.58
CA THR A 198 0.21 -6.75 11.58
C THR A 198 1.52 -7.48 11.86
N PRO A 199 1.63 -8.23 12.95
CA PRO A 199 2.92 -8.76 13.39
C PRO A 199 3.48 -9.80 12.41
N SER A 200 4.77 -9.77 12.22
CA SER A 200 5.58 -10.87 11.71
C SER A 200 6.45 -11.42 12.84
N PRO A 201 7.04 -12.61 12.71
CA PRO A 201 7.89 -13.19 13.77
C PRO A 201 8.93 -12.19 14.29
N GLY A 202 8.93 -11.96 15.62
CA GLY A 202 9.83 -11.01 16.28
C GLY A 202 9.38 -9.56 16.30
N THR A 203 8.22 -9.23 15.73
CA THR A 203 7.66 -7.85 15.71
C THR A 203 6.38 -7.72 16.56
N GLU A 204 6.03 -8.71 17.36
CA GLU A 204 4.82 -8.77 18.17
C GLU A 204 4.74 -7.62 19.18
N TYR A 205 5.88 -7.15 19.68
CA TYR A 205 5.99 -6.03 20.61
C TYR A 205 5.52 -4.68 20.01
N LEU A 206 5.36 -4.61 18.71
CA LEU A 206 4.84 -3.43 18.00
C LEU A 206 3.30 -3.42 17.92
N MET A 207 2.65 -4.50 18.34
CA MET A 207 1.20 -4.56 18.31
C MET A 207 0.57 -3.56 19.28
N LEU A 208 -0.52 -2.96 18.86
CA LEU A 208 -1.39 -2.18 19.72
C LEU A 208 -2.47 -3.09 20.32
N PRO A 209 -2.85 -2.88 21.61
CA PRO A 209 -4.04 -3.51 22.17
C PRO A 209 -5.29 -3.20 21.32
N PRO A 210 -6.25 -4.15 21.22
CA PRO A 210 -7.47 -3.98 20.43
C PRO A 210 -8.23 -2.69 20.74
N GLU A 211 -8.37 -2.34 22.00
CA GLU A 211 -9.06 -1.13 22.47
C GLU A 211 -8.33 0.13 22.05
N LYS A 212 -6.98 0.12 22.14
CA LYS A 212 -6.16 1.26 21.68
C LYS A 212 -6.23 1.45 20.17
N LYS A 213 -6.23 0.35 19.41
CA LYS A 213 -6.43 0.39 17.96
C LYS A 213 -7.81 0.97 17.61
N ALA A 214 -8.85 0.56 18.33
CA ALA A 214 -10.21 1.07 18.16
C ALA A 214 -10.33 2.57 18.47
N GLU A 215 -9.71 3.03 19.57
CA GLU A 215 -9.62 4.45 19.96
C GLU A 215 -8.95 5.29 18.86
N LEU A 216 -7.82 4.82 18.34
CA LEU A 216 -7.09 5.51 17.27
C LEU A 216 -7.90 5.57 15.97
N ILE A 217 -8.65 4.52 15.64
CA ILE A 217 -9.55 4.54 14.48
C ILE A 217 -10.67 5.58 14.68
N ASP A 218 -11.24 5.72 15.87
CA ASP A 218 -12.23 6.78 16.14
C ASP A 218 -11.63 8.16 15.95
N LYS A 219 -10.38 8.35 16.38
CA LYS A 219 -9.64 9.60 16.18
C LYS A 219 -9.43 9.90 14.69
N VAL A 220 -9.04 8.91 13.89
CA VAL A 220 -8.90 9.02 12.43
C VAL A 220 -10.24 9.38 11.78
N LEU A 221 -11.34 8.75 12.20
CA LEU A 221 -12.69 9.08 11.72
C LEU A 221 -13.07 10.54 12.04
N ALA A 222 -12.67 11.04 13.21
CA ALA A 222 -12.89 12.44 13.59
C ALA A 222 -12.09 13.40 12.70
N TYR A 223 -10.82 13.09 12.41
CA TYR A 223 -10.01 13.86 11.45
C TYR A 223 -10.62 13.86 10.05
N LYS A 224 -11.04 12.69 9.57
CA LYS A 224 -11.70 12.58 8.25
C LYS A 224 -13.00 13.40 8.18
N LYS A 225 -13.76 13.49 9.29
CA LYS A 225 -14.96 14.35 9.40
C LYS A 225 -14.58 15.85 9.27
N LYS A 226 -13.40 16.24 9.75
CA LYS A 226 -12.86 17.61 9.67
C LYS A 226 -12.21 17.93 8.31
N GLY A 227 -12.26 17.01 7.33
CA GLY A 227 -11.74 17.24 5.97
C GLY A 227 -10.22 17.01 5.82
N TYR A 228 -9.58 16.29 6.73
CA TYR A 228 -8.18 15.89 6.54
C TYR A 228 -8.04 14.92 5.36
N PRO A 229 -6.90 14.93 4.66
CA PRO A 229 -6.72 14.16 3.41
C PRO A 229 -6.46 12.67 3.68
N ILE A 230 -7.37 12.02 4.40
CA ILE A 230 -7.26 10.61 4.75
C ILE A 230 -7.84 9.74 3.64
N MET A 231 -7.05 8.84 3.11
CA MET A 231 -7.42 7.93 2.04
C MET A 231 -8.47 6.91 2.49
N ASN A 232 -8.24 6.28 3.65
CA ASN A 232 -9.12 5.25 4.17
C ASN A 232 -10.58 5.70 4.18
N SER A 233 -11.49 4.88 3.66
CA SER A 233 -12.93 5.17 3.70
C SER A 233 -13.48 5.10 5.12
N ARG A 234 -14.56 5.83 5.39
CA ARG A 234 -15.24 5.75 6.70
C ARG A 234 -15.77 4.35 6.97
N SER A 235 -16.31 3.71 5.95
CA SER A 235 -16.84 2.34 6.06
C SER A 235 -15.73 1.33 6.29
N GLY A 236 -14.60 1.43 5.59
CA GLY A 236 -13.42 0.58 5.80
C GLY A 236 -12.86 0.71 7.22
N LEU A 237 -12.66 1.95 7.69
CA LEU A 237 -12.21 2.22 9.06
C LEU A 237 -13.15 1.62 10.13
N LYS A 238 -14.47 1.75 9.96
CA LYS A 238 -15.44 1.15 10.89
C LYS A 238 -15.37 -0.37 10.91
N LEU A 239 -15.15 -1.01 9.74
CA LEU A 239 -14.97 -2.47 9.69
C LEU A 239 -13.66 -2.89 10.33
N MET A 240 -12.58 -2.13 10.11
CA MET A 240 -11.29 -2.38 10.79
C MET A 240 -11.42 -2.28 12.31
N LYS A 241 -12.18 -1.28 12.83
CA LYS A 241 -12.44 -1.13 14.25
C LYS A 241 -13.17 -2.37 14.81
N ARG A 242 -14.24 -2.80 14.15
CA ARG A 242 -15.03 -3.97 14.56
C ARG A 242 -14.18 -5.26 14.50
N ASN A 243 -13.32 -5.40 13.51
CA ASN A 243 -12.37 -6.51 13.42
C ASN A 243 -11.36 -6.47 14.58
N ALA A 244 -10.83 -5.30 14.92
CA ALA A 244 -9.90 -5.14 16.04
C ALA A 244 -10.52 -5.56 17.37
N LEU A 245 -11.80 -5.24 17.59
CA LEU A 245 -12.57 -5.62 18.79
C LEU A 245 -13.09 -7.08 18.75
N GLY A 246 -12.80 -7.85 17.72
CA GLY A 246 -13.24 -9.23 17.60
C GLY A 246 -14.72 -9.42 17.24
N GLU A 247 -15.45 -8.34 16.91
CA GLU A 247 -16.87 -8.39 16.56
C GLU A 247 -17.13 -9.04 15.18
N ILE A 248 -16.18 -8.92 14.28
CA ILE A 248 -16.22 -9.48 12.92
C ILE A 248 -14.85 -10.03 12.54
N LYS A 249 -14.82 -10.85 11.49
CA LYS A 249 -13.57 -11.33 10.88
C LYS A 249 -13.48 -10.83 9.43
N LEU A 250 -12.46 -10.04 9.14
CA LEU A 250 -12.13 -9.60 7.79
C LEU A 250 -11.29 -10.66 7.04
N GLY A 251 -11.08 -10.44 5.74
CA GLY A 251 -10.16 -11.22 4.92
C GLY A 251 -10.79 -12.15 3.88
N LYS A 252 -12.12 -12.26 3.84
CA LYS A 252 -12.84 -13.05 2.81
C LYS A 252 -12.64 -12.47 1.40
N GLU A 253 -12.37 -11.18 1.29
CA GLU A 253 -12.22 -10.40 0.07
C GLU A 253 -10.73 -10.21 -0.34
N CYS A 254 -9.78 -10.84 0.37
CA CYS A 254 -8.34 -10.75 0.07
C CYS A 254 -7.95 -11.33 -1.30
N PHE A 255 -8.83 -12.09 -1.95
CA PHE A 255 -8.63 -12.56 -3.34
C PHE A 255 -8.47 -11.42 -4.36
N VAL A 256 -8.79 -10.18 -3.98
CA VAL A 256 -8.63 -8.98 -4.81
C VAL A 256 -7.16 -8.67 -5.08
N THR A 257 -6.27 -9.13 -4.21
CA THR A 257 -4.81 -8.93 -4.33
C THR A 257 -4.10 -10.22 -4.70
N ASN A 258 -2.97 -10.08 -5.40
CA ASN A 258 -2.01 -11.11 -5.72
C ASN A 258 -0.62 -10.59 -5.35
N PHE A 259 0.04 -11.23 -4.39
CA PHE A 259 1.39 -10.90 -3.97
C PHE A 259 2.38 -11.85 -4.63
N ILE A 260 3.43 -11.33 -5.23
CA ILE A 260 4.53 -12.10 -5.82
C ILE A 260 5.83 -11.64 -5.16
N TYR A 261 6.47 -12.57 -4.47
CA TYR A 261 7.69 -12.29 -3.72
C TYR A 261 8.94 -12.38 -4.59
N THR A 262 10.07 -11.93 -4.06
CA THR A 262 11.36 -11.95 -4.76
C THR A 262 11.85 -13.34 -5.13
N ASP A 263 11.42 -14.38 -4.43
CA ASP A 263 11.70 -15.79 -4.76
C ASP A 263 10.72 -16.39 -5.79
N GLY A 264 9.75 -15.61 -6.27
CA GLY A 264 8.70 -16.05 -7.18
C GLY A 264 7.51 -16.73 -6.50
N SER A 265 7.55 -16.94 -5.19
CA SER A 265 6.40 -17.47 -4.44
C SER A 265 5.23 -16.49 -4.46
N ARG A 266 4.00 -17.01 -4.30
CA ARG A 266 2.77 -16.24 -4.47
C ARG A 266 1.82 -16.44 -3.31
N SER A 267 1.12 -15.38 -2.91
CA SER A 267 0.05 -15.42 -1.91
C SER A 267 -0.99 -14.33 -2.18
N LEU A 268 -2.08 -14.32 -1.44
CA LEU A 268 -3.08 -13.25 -1.52
C LEU A 268 -2.66 -12.01 -0.72
N CYS A 269 -1.82 -12.14 0.29
CA CYS A 269 -1.17 -11.05 1.02
C CYS A 269 -0.03 -11.58 1.89
N LEU A 270 0.75 -10.69 2.50
CA LEU A 270 1.92 -11.03 3.36
C LEU A 270 1.60 -11.99 4.52
N GLY A 271 0.37 -11.98 5.06
CA GLY A 271 -0.03 -12.82 6.18
C GLY A 271 -1.17 -13.78 5.86
N TYR A 272 -1.50 -14.01 4.60
CA TYR A 272 -2.66 -14.80 4.22
C TYR A 272 -2.58 -16.25 4.74
N GLY A 273 -3.67 -16.70 5.37
CA GLY A 273 -3.77 -18.07 5.89
C GLY A 273 -3.02 -18.32 7.20
N THR A 274 -2.36 -17.31 7.77
CA THR A 274 -1.63 -17.41 9.04
C THR A 274 -2.47 -16.89 10.22
N GLU A 275 -1.96 -17.05 11.45
CA GLU A 275 -2.54 -16.43 12.65
C GLU A 275 -2.58 -14.89 12.55
N GLN A 276 -1.73 -14.29 11.72
CA GLN A 276 -1.72 -12.85 11.45
C GLN A 276 -3.04 -12.34 10.87
N CYS A 277 -3.79 -13.16 10.14
CA CYS A 277 -5.11 -12.80 9.64
C CYS A 277 -6.11 -12.45 10.77
N ARG A 278 -5.93 -12.99 11.97
CA ARG A 278 -6.82 -12.72 13.12
C ARG A 278 -6.65 -11.31 13.67
N VAL A 279 -5.45 -10.77 13.54
CA VAL A 279 -5.06 -9.44 14.05
C VAL A 279 -4.75 -8.47 12.93
N CYS A 280 -5.23 -8.75 11.74
CA CYS A 280 -4.97 -7.97 10.53
C CYS A 280 -5.18 -6.47 10.75
N GLY A 281 -4.15 -5.71 10.42
CA GLY A 281 -4.14 -4.24 10.47
C GLY A 281 -4.13 -3.57 9.09
N PHE A 282 -4.11 -4.34 8.01
CA PHE A 282 -4.13 -3.79 6.65
C PHE A 282 -5.47 -3.15 6.33
N CYS A 283 -5.44 -1.88 5.91
CA CYS A 283 -6.64 -1.14 5.53
C CYS A 283 -7.39 -1.81 4.37
N MET A 284 -6.66 -2.43 3.44
CA MET A 284 -7.23 -3.11 2.29
C MET A 284 -8.30 -4.13 2.67
N ALA A 285 -8.16 -4.85 3.78
CA ALA A 285 -9.16 -5.82 4.24
C ALA A 285 -10.52 -5.15 4.56
N GLY A 286 -10.49 -3.98 5.23
CA GLY A 286 -11.68 -3.18 5.53
C GLY A 286 -12.27 -2.52 4.29
N GLU A 287 -11.41 -1.98 3.40
CA GLU A 287 -11.83 -1.34 2.16
C GLU A 287 -12.53 -2.35 1.23
N MET A 288 -11.94 -3.52 1.01
CA MET A 288 -12.51 -4.54 0.14
C MET A 288 -13.82 -5.11 0.69
N ALA A 289 -13.91 -5.36 1.99
CA ALA A 289 -15.17 -5.76 2.62
C ALA A 289 -16.26 -4.68 2.45
N SER A 290 -15.87 -3.41 2.54
CA SER A 290 -16.80 -2.28 2.32
C SER A 290 -17.30 -2.20 0.88
N VAL A 291 -16.39 -2.34 -0.11
CA VAL A 291 -16.77 -2.42 -1.54
C VAL A 291 -17.72 -3.59 -1.77
N TRP A 292 -17.42 -4.76 -1.18
CA TRP A 292 -18.23 -5.96 -1.32
C TRP A 292 -19.65 -5.79 -0.79
N HIS A 293 -19.83 -4.92 0.23
CA HIS A 293 -21.12 -4.54 0.80
C HIS A 293 -21.70 -3.24 0.20
N PHE A 294 -21.26 -2.85 -0.99
CA PHE A 294 -21.76 -1.68 -1.74
C PHE A 294 -21.74 -0.36 -0.93
N LYS A 295 -20.68 -0.13 -0.13
CA LYS A 295 -20.56 1.13 0.60
C LYS A 295 -20.09 2.24 -0.34
N PRO A 296 -20.93 3.29 -0.60
CA PRO A 296 -20.64 4.31 -1.61
C PRO A 296 -19.36 5.10 -1.35
N ASP A 297 -19.07 5.39 -0.10
CA ASP A 297 -17.88 6.15 0.31
C ASP A 297 -16.58 5.41 -0.02
N THR A 298 -16.58 4.08 0.06
CA THR A 298 -15.41 3.27 -0.31
C THR A 298 -15.28 3.15 -1.82
N ILE A 299 -16.40 2.98 -2.54
CA ILE A 299 -16.40 2.91 -4.01
C ILE A 299 -15.86 4.23 -4.59
N LEU A 300 -16.34 5.37 -4.08
CA LEU A 300 -15.85 6.69 -4.50
C LEU A 300 -14.37 6.90 -4.18
N ALA A 301 -13.92 6.50 -2.97
CA ALA A 301 -12.51 6.58 -2.61
C ALA A 301 -11.63 5.73 -3.55
N GLY A 302 -12.07 4.54 -3.93
CA GLY A 302 -11.36 3.68 -4.88
C GLY A 302 -11.18 4.31 -6.26
N PHE A 303 -12.17 5.08 -6.73
CA PHE A 303 -12.06 5.80 -8.00
C PHE A 303 -11.08 6.98 -7.95
N GLN A 304 -10.95 7.64 -6.82
CA GLN A 304 -10.04 8.79 -6.66
C GLN A 304 -8.57 8.39 -6.63
N LEU A 305 -8.27 7.14 -6.25
CA LEU A 305 -6.91 6.69 -5.98
C LEU A 305 -6.10 6.27 -7.20
N ARG A 306 -6.74 5.88 -8.29
CA ARG A 306 -6.05 5.11 -9.33
C ARG A 306 -6.45 5.47 -10.76
N MET A 307 -7.13 6.58 -10.94
CA MET A 307 -7.56 7.07 -12.26
C MET A 307 -7.35 8.57 -12.44
#